data_51c8f706364885c5585ccd730859ba82
#
_entry.id   51c8f706364885c5585ccd730859ba82
#
_cell.length_a   1.000
_cell.length_b   1.000
_cell.length_c   1.000
_cell.angle_alpha   90.00
_cell.angle_beta   90.00
_cell.angle_gamma   90.00
#
_symmetry.space_group_name_H-M   'P 1'
#
loop_
_entity.id
_entity.type
_entity.pdbx_description
1 polymer ?
#
loop_
_entity_poly.entity_id
_entity_poly.type
_entity_poly.pdbx_seq_one_letter_code
_entity_poly.pdbx_strand_id
1 'polypeptide(L)'
;MRMRVLSICLIVSLLVAAGGALLAQKQVSDDVIYDQVRRKLANDPDVKGGTFEVTVENGVVTIHGVVEKEKGKAKAERLAKKVHGVRQVVNQIQIKKKS
;
A
#
# COMPACT_ATOMS: atom_id res chain seq x y z
N MET A 1 39.72 8.38 -31.21
CA MET A 1 38.30 8.02 -31.47
C MET A 1 37.81 6.84 -30.63
N ARG A 2 38.59 5.81 -30.47
CA ARG A 2 38.18 4.62 -29.69
C ARG A 2 37.93 4.91 -28.21
N MET A 3 38.73 5.80 -27.63
CA MET A 3 38.59 6.16 -26.20
C MET A 3 37.29 6.92 -25.88
N ARG A 4 36.78 7.72 -26.81
CA ARG A 4 35.57 8.50 -26.60
C ARG A 4 34.31 7.62 -26.49
N VAL A 5 34.27 6.55 -27.31
CA VAL A 5 33.13 5.62 -27.30
C VAL A 5 33.12 4.83 -25.99
N LEU A 6 34.26 4.40 -25.48
CA LEU A 6 34.38 3.68 -24.23
C LEU A 6 33.93 4.54 -23.03
N SER A 7 34.29 5.84 -23.02
CA SER A 7 33.90 6.76 -21.96
C SER A 7 32.37 6.97 -21.89
N ILE A 8 31.73 7.07 -23.04
CA ILE A 8 30.26 7.23 -23.11
C ILE A 8 29.57 5.99 -22.57
N CYS A 9 30.01 4.80 -22.90
CA CYS A 9 29.46 3.55 -22.40
C CYS A 9 29.57 3.44 -20.87
N LEU A 10 30.68 3.86 -20.29
CA LEU A 10 30.91 3.85 -18.86
C LEU A 10 29.95 4.79 -18.13
N ILE A 11 29.72 5.97 -18.66
CA ILE A 11 28.80 6.95 -18.07
C ILE A 11 27.38 6.43 -18.06
N VAL A 12 26.91 5.82 -19.14
CA VAL A 12 25.57 5.26 -19.25
C VAL A 12 25.37 4.12 -18.23
N SER A 13 26.37 3.26 -18.06
CA SER A 13 26.32 2.16 -17.08
C SER A 13 26.18 2.68 -15.65
N LEU A 14 26.89 3.73 -15.30
CA LEU A 14 26.82 4.35 -13.98
C LEU A 14 25.44 4.94 -13.68
N LEU A 15 24.82 5.58 -14.65
CA LEU A 15 23.48 6.18 -14.50
C LEU A 15 22.42 5.10 -14.25
N VAL A 16 22.47 3.99 -14.97
CA VAL A 16 21.52 2.89 -14.80
C VAL A 16 21.65 2.26 -13.40
N ALA A 17 22.87 2.05 -12.93
CA ALA A 17 23.11 1.47 -11.60
C ALA A 17 22.59 2.38 -10.49
N ALA A 18 22.81 3.68 -10.59
CA ALA A 18 22.34 4.65 -9.60
C ALA A 18 20.81 4.73 -9.54
N GLY A 19 20.13 4.69 -10.69
CA GLY A 19 18.68 4.68 -10.77
C GLY A 19 18.06 3.45 -10.12
N GLY A 20 18.63 2.28 -10.34
CA GLY A 20 18.15 1.03 -9.75
C GLY A 20 18.28 1.01 -8.23
N ALA A 21 19.38 1.50 -7.69
CA ALA A 21 19.60 1.58 -6.25
C ALA A 21 18.59 2.51 -5.56
N LEU A 22 18.28 3.65 -6.16
CA LEU A 22 17.31 4.60 -5.60
C LEU A 22 15.90 4.02 -5.53
N LEU A 23 15.47 3.29 -6.56
CA LEU A 23 14.16 2.66 -6.57
C LEU A 23 14.02 1.59 -5.49
N ALA A 24 15.04 0.79 -5.26
CA ALA A 24 15.03 -0.26 -4.25
C ALA A 24 14.88 0.29 -2.82
N GLN A 25 15.39 1.49 -2.54
CA GLN A 25 15.36 2.11 -1.23
C GLN A 25 14.01 2.71 -0.84
N LYS A 26 13.07 2.84 -1.79
CA LYS A 26 11.78 3.51 -1.56
C LYS A 26 10.62 2.56 -1.25
N GLN A 27 10.86 1.26 -1.19
CA GLN A 27 9.80 0.30 -0.90
C GLN A 27 9.49 0.27 0.59
N VAL A 28 8.20 0.40 0.91
CA VAL A 28 7.71 0.26 2.28
C VAL A 28 7.39 -1.21 2.51
N SER A 29 7.79 -1.77 3.64
CA SER A 29 7.53 -3.17 3.95
C SER A 29 6.05 -3.42 4.21
N ASP A 30 5.59 -4.65 3.91
CA ASP A 30 4.21 -5.05 4.14
C ASP A 30 3.81 -4.95 5.61
N ASP A 31 4.74 -5.22 6.53
CA ASP A 31 4.49 -5.13 7.98
C ASP A 31 4.16 -3.70 8.41
N VAL A 32 4.85 -2.72 7.87
CA VAL A 32 4.60 -1.31 8.16
C VAL A 32 3.24 -0.89 7.59
N ILE A 33 2.94 -1.31 6.38
CA ILE A 33 1.64 -1.04 5.74
C ILE A 33 0.51 -1.63 6.58
N TYR A 34 0.64 -2.88 6.98
CA TYR A 34 -0.34 -3.59 7.80
C TYR A 34 -0.65 -2.82 9.09
N ASP A 35 0.39 -2.41 9.79
CA ASP A 35 0.26 -1.68 11.06
C ASP A 35 -0.48 -0.36 10.88
N GLN A 36 -0.12 0.40 9.85
CA GLN A 36 -0.74 1.70 9.58
C GLN A 36 -2.19 1.57 9.12
N VAL A 37 -2.50 0.59 8.29
CA VAL A 37 -3.88 0.32 7.86
C VAL A 37 -4.74 -0.01 9.07
N ARG A 38 -4.28 -0.92 9.93
CA ARG A 38 -5.03 -1.31 11.12
C ARG A 38 -5.30 -0.13 12.05
N ARG A 39 -4.32 0.72 12.27
CA ARG A 39 -4.48 1.92 13.10
C ARG A 39 -5.51 2.88 12.54
N LYS A 40 -5.47 3.13 11.24
CA LYS A 40 -6.43 4.01 10.59
C LYS A 40 -7.85 3.49 10.71
N LEU A 41 -8.05 2.19 10.51
CA LEU A 41 -9.36 1.58 10.63
C LEU A 41 -9.87 1.62 12.08
N ALA A 42 -9.02 1.32 13.04
CA ALA A 42 -9.37 1.29 14.45
C ALA A 42 -9.73 2.67 15.03
N ASN A 43 -9.17 3.73 14.46
CA ASN A 43 -9.35 5.08 14.95
C ASN A 43 -10.47 5.84 14.25
N ASP A 44 -11.04 5.31 13.20
CA ASP A 44 -12.09 6.00 12.44
C ASP A 44 -13.46 5.70 13.05
N PRO A 45 -14.28 6.75 13.36
CA PRO A 45 -15.58 6.54 14.00
C PRO A 45 -16.60 5.79 13.14
N ASP A 46 -16.48 5.85 11.81
CA ASP A 46 -17.40 5.13 10.91
C ASP A 46 -17.01 3.67 10.71
N VAL A 47 -15.79 3.31 11.06
CA VAL A 47 -15.19 2.00 10.78
C VAL A 47 -14.99 1.17 12.05
N LYS A 48 -14.59 1.81 13.14
CA LYS A 48 -14.15 1.14 14.38
C LYS A 48 -15.17 0.18 15.02
N GLY A 49 -16.45 0.36 14.71
CA GLY A 49 -17.51 -0.53 15.23
C GLY A 49 -17.59 -1.88 14.51
N GLY A 50 -16.87 -2.05 13.41
CA GLY A 50 -16.86 -3.28 12.66
C GLY A 50 -15.77 -4.25 13.09
N THR A 51 -15.83 -5.46 12.55
CA THR A 51 -14.79 -6.46 12.71
C THR A 51 -13.97 -6.52 11.43
N PHE A 52 -12.64 -6.48 11.54
CA PHE A 52 -11.78 -6.44 10.36
C PHE A 52 -10.61 -7.39 10.47
N GLU A 53 -10.28 -8.01 9.36
CA GLU A 53 -9.07 -8.75 9.16
C GLU A 53 -8.34 -8.15 7.96
N VAL A 54 -7.08 -7.77 8.15
CA VAL A 54 -6.26 -7.12 7.14
C VAL A 54 -5.10 -8.03 6.78
N THR A 55 -4.87 -8.21 5.49
CA THR A 55 -3.67 -8.88 4.98
C THR A 55 -2.98 -7.96 3.99
N VAL A 56 -1.65 -7.98 3.98
CA VAL A 56 -0.85 -7.18 3.06
C VAL A 56 0.20 -8.08 2.40
N GLU A 57 0.23 -8.05 1.08
CA GLU A 57 1.15 -8.84 0.28
C GLU A 57 1.65 -8.00 -0.89
N ASN A 58 2.95 -7.70 -0.91
CA ASN A 58 3.56 -6.88 -1.96
C ASN A 58 2.85 -5.54 -2.17
N GLY A 59 2.41 -4.91 -1.09
CA GLY A 59 1.70 -3.63 -1.15
C GLY A 59 0.22 -3.75 -1.50
N VAL A 60 -0.29 -4.95 -1.72
CA VAL A 60 -1.72 -5.19 -1.96
C VAL A 60 -2.40 -5.47 -0.62
N VAL A 61 -3.32 -4.60 -0.25
CA VAL A 61 -4.07 -4.70 1.01
C VAL A 61 -5.42 -5.34 0.75
N THR A 62 -5.71 -6.44 1.42
CA THR A 62 -7.02 -7.07 1.39
C THR A 62 -7.69 -6.89 2.74
N ILE A 63 -8.91 -6.38 2.74
CA ILE A 63 -9.69 -6.14 3.96
C ILE A 63 -10.92 -7.03 3.93
N HIS A 64 -11.00 -7.96 4.88
CA HIS A 64 -12.20 -8.73 5.15
C HIS A 64 -12.86 -8.17 6.40
N GLY A 65 -14.16 -8.23 6.45
CA GLY A 65 -14.84 -7.79 7.65
C GLY A 65 -16.32 -7.56 7.46
N VAL A 66 -16.94 -7.03 8.50
CA VAL A 66 -18.37 -6.76 8.52
C VAL A 66 -18.57 -5.37 9.10
N VAL A 67 -19.37 -4.56 8.42
CA VAL A 67 -19.83 -3.25 8.89
C VAL A 67 -21.35 -3.17 8.78
N GLU A 68 -21.94 -2.26 9.50
CA GLU A 68 -23.40 -2.08 9.45
C GLU A 68 -23.85 -1.20 8.28
N LYS A 69 -23.01 -0.27 7.86
CA LYS A 69 -23.34 0.73 6.83
C LYS A 69 -22.34 0.73 5.69
N GLU A 70 -22.85 1.00 4.50
CA GLU A 70 -22.04 1.13 3.31
C GLU A 70 -20.97 2.22 3.44
N LYS A 71 -21.27 3.29 4.17
CA LYS A 71 -20.33 4.36 4.47
C LYS A 71 -19.05 3.83 5.14
N GLY A 72 -19.17 2.88 6.06
CA GLY A 72 -18.03 2.26 6.72
C GLY A 72 -17.14 1.47 5.76
N LYS A 73 -17.77 0.73 4.86
CA LYS A 73 -17.04 -0.03 3.83
C LYS A 73 -16.25 0.89 2.90
N ALA A 74 -16.89 1.94 2.40
CA ALA A 74 -16.25 2.90 1.49
C ALA A 74 -15.12 3.67 2.21
N LYS A 75 -15.34 4.03 3.45
CA LYS A 75 -14.35 4.76 4.26
C LYS A 75 -13.12 3.92 4.52
N ALA A 76 -13.30 2.64 4.86
CA ALA A 76 -12.19 1.71 5.08
C ALA A 76 -11.28 1.64 3.86
N GLU A 77 -11.86 1.52 2.67
CA GLU A 77 -11.08 1.49 1.43
C GLU A 77 -10.28 2.78 1.24
N ARG A 78 -10.91 3.93 1.42
CA ARG A 78 -10.22 5.22 1.27
C ARG A 78 -9.07 5.38 2.26
N LEU A 79 -9.27 4.99 3.50
CA LEU A 79 -8.24 5.07 4.52
C LEU A 79 -7.04 4.18 4.18
N ALA A 80 -7.30 2.97 3.73
CA ALA A 80 -6.25 2.05 3.33
C ALA A 80 -5.45 2.59 2.14
N LYS A 81 -6.12 3.17 1.16
CA LYS A 81 -5.46 3.75 -0.02
C LYS A 81 -4.52 4.90 0.31
N LYS A 82 -4.76 5.60 1.40
CA LYS A 82 -3.92 6.73 1.83
C LYS A 82 -2.63 6.31 2.50
N VAL A 83 -2.49 5.06 2.88
CA VAL A 83 -1.29 4.57 3.54
C VAL A 83 -0.14 4.51 2.52
N HIS A 84 0.99 5.08 2.90
CA HIS A 84 2.17 5.11 2.05
C HIS A 84 2.66 3.68 1.75
N GLY A 85 2.90 3.39 0.48
CA GLY A 85 3.35 2.08 0.04
C GLY A 85 2.23 1.16 -0.47
N VAL A 86 0.98 1.50 -0.23
CA VAL A 86 -0.16 0.71 -0.72
C VAL A 86 -0.27 0.85 -2.24
N ARG A 87 -0.25 -0.28 -2.93
CA ARG A 87 -0.36 -0.34 -4.39
C ARG A 87 -1.79 -0.57 -4.84
N GLN A 88 -2.54 -1.35 -4.07
CA GLN A 88 -3.91 -1.73 -4.40
C GLN A 88 -4.64 -2.10 -3.13
N VAL A 89 -5.94 -1.82 -3.07
CA VAL A 89 -6.82 -2.25 -1.98
C VAL A 89 -7.91 -3.15 -2.54
N VAL A 90 -8.02 -4.36 -1.98
CA VAL A 90 -9.09 -5.30 -2.28
C VAL A 90 -10.06 -5.26 -1.11
N ASN A 91 -11.24 -4.69 -1.34
CA ASN A 91 -12.24 -4.48 -0.30
C ASN A 91 -13.28 -5.60 -0.30
N GLN A 92 -13.14 -6.55 0.62
CA GLN A 92 -14.07 -7.67 0.77
C GLN A 92 -14.90 -7.53 2.05
N ILE A 93 -15.19 -6.31 2.43
CA ILE A 93 -16.03 -6.01 3.57
C ILE A 93 -17.49 -6.27 3.21
N GLN A 94 -18.20 -6.98 4.08
CA GLN A 94 -19.62 -7.23 3.95
C GLN A 94 -20.43 -6.24 4.77
N ILE A 95 -21.57 -5.86 4.25
CA ILE A 95 -22.49 -4.97 4.96
C ILE A 95 -23.61 -5.82 5.55
N LYS A 96 -23.74 -5.81 6.89
CA LYS A 96 -24.81 -6.50 7.59
C LYS A 96 -25.53 -5.51 8.50
N LYS A 97 -26.75 -5.19 8.16
CA LYS A 97 -27.56 -4.28 8.96
C LYS A 97 -27.99 -4.98 10.24
N LYS A 98 -27.94 -4.24 11.34
CA LYS A 98 -28.46 -4.70 12.61
C LYS A 98 -29.97 -4.83 12.52
N SER A 99 -30.48 -5.99 12.85
CA SER A 99 -31.94 -6.26 12.84
C SER A 99 -32.66 -5.61 14.02
#